data_dd180f7c008b998ce976d48f1395aa2d
#
_entry.id   dd180f7c008b998ce976d48f1395aa2d
#
_cell.length_a   1.000
_cell.length_b   1.000
_cell.length_c   1.000
_cell.angle_alpha   90.00
_cell.angle_beta   90.00
_cell.angle_gamma   90.00
#
_symmetry.space_group_name_H-M   'P 1'
#
loop_
_entity.id
_entity.type
_entity.pdbx_description
1 polymer ?
#
loop_
_entity_poly.entity_id
_entity_poly.type
_entity_poly.pdbx_seq_one_letter_code
_entity_poly.pdbx_strand_id
1 'polypeptide(L)'
;MKLSMMLNYAGGFHTAVDRVVELEKAGLDVVWIAEAYSADAISQVGYLAAKTSRVEIGTGIVNVYSRTAALMAMTAAGCDYVSNGRFILGLGASGPQVIEGFHGVPYEKPMQRIKEYIDACRMIWKREQPFQMNGQTVKVPLPAGEGTGLGKPLKIIKPGQEIRTDIPIWWASLMGLSVQATAEVADGWLPIFFDPEKFHNVWGDDLKKGLAKRDPSLGQLQISAGGMVAIDESLTGDAQKKILDFARPNAALYIGGMGARDKNFYNSICKKYGYEKEAIEVQDLYLDGKKEEAAKAVPGEMIEKSNLVGPKGYIKERLAAYKEAGVTVLSVNPVGPDAVKTIETLKELIG
;
A
#
# COMPACT_ATOMS: atom_id res chain seq x y z
N MET A 1 -1.52 -12.15 -13.42
CA MET A 1 -1.08 -11.08 -12.48
C MET A 1 -1.73 -9.77 -12.90
N LYS A 2 -2.36 -9.01 -11.97
CA LYS A 2 -2.93 -7.69 -12.25
C LYS A 2 -1.82 -6.63 -12.33
N LEU A 3 -2.09 -5.49 -12.99
CA LEU A 3 -1.23 -4.30 -12.97
C LEU A 3 -1.86 -3.22 -12.10
N SER A 4 -1.08 -2.61 -11.21
CA SER A 4 -1.53 -1.48 -10.40
C SER A 4 -0.60 -0.28 -10.53
N MET A 5 -1.13 0.92 -10.27
CA MET A 5 -0.36 2.16 -10.24
C MET A 5 -0.72 2.97 -8.99
N MET A 6 0.28 3.58 -8.36
CA MET A 6 0.08 4.52 -7.26
C MET A 6 -0.10 5.94 -7.81
N LEU A 7 -1.18 6.64 -7.45
CA LEU A 7 -1.29 8.07 -7.67
C LEU A 7 -0.50 8.82 -6.61
N ASN A 8 0.32 9.75 -7.07
CA ASN A 8 1.07 10.61 -6.17
C ASN A 8 0.12 11.61 -5.49
N TYR A 9 0.27 11.81 -4.20
CA TYR A 9 -0.46 12.81 -3.41
C TYR A 9 0.03 14.26 -3.61
N ALA A 10 1.11 14.43 -4.37
CA ALA A 10 1.65 15.74 -4.76
C ALA A 10 1.65 15.85 -6.29
N GLY A 11 1.12 16.96 -6.80
CA GLY A 11 1.08 17.23 -8.25
C GLY A 11 -0.33 17.43 -8.79
N GLY A 12 -0.45 17.51 -10.10
CA GLY A 12 -1.71 17.80 -10.79
C GLY A 12 -2.66 16.61 -10.78
N PHE A 13 -3.55 16.53 -9.80
CA PHE A 13 -4.52 15.43 -9.64
C PHE A 13 -5.37 15.19 -10.90
N HIS A 14 -5.89 16.25 -11.50
CA HIS A 14 -6.72 16.12 -12.72
C HIS A 14 -5.96 15.48 -13.88
N THR A 15 -4.72 15.91 -14.13
CA THR A 15 -3.85 15.32 -15.16
C THR A 15 -3.54 13.85 -14.84
N ALA A 16 -3.34 13.52 -13.56
CA ALA A 16 -3.13 12.14 -13.15
C ALA A 16 -4.37 11.27 -13.39
N VAL A 17 -5.58 11.80 -13.17
CA VAL A 17 -6.83 11.09 -13.46
C VAL A 17 -7.02 10.88 -14.96
N ASP A 18 -6.77 11.90 -15.80
CA ASP A 18 -6.85 11.76 -17.26
C ASP A 18 -5.91 10.65 -17.75
N ARG A 19 -4.69 10.59 -17.21
CA ARG A 19 -3.73 9.51 -17.47
C ARG A 19 -4.27 8.14 -17.04
N VAL A 20 -4.92 8.04 -15.87
CA VAL A 20 -5.53 6.78 -15.43
C VAL A 20 -6.60 6.30 -16.40
N VAL A 21 -7.45 7.21 -16.92
CA VAL A 21 -8.49 6.87 -17.90
C VAL A 21 -7.87 6.30 -19.20
N GLU A 22 -6.72 6.80 -19.63
CA GLU A 22 -5.99 6.25 -20.76
C GLU A 22 -5.39 4.88 -20.42
N LEU A 23 -4.75 4.74 -19.27
CA LEU A 23 -4.12 3.50 -18.82
C LEU A 23 -5.15 2.39 -18.50
N GLU A 24 -6.35 2.76 -18.07
CA GLU A 24 -7.47 1.82 -17.91
C GLU A 24 -7.80 1.13 -19.25
N LYS A 25 -7.81 1.89 -20.36
CA LYS A 25 -8.04 1.36 -21.70
C LYS A 25 -6.89 0.45 -22.14
N ALA A 26 -5.66 0.78 -21.77
CA ALA A 26 -4.47 -0.03 -22.03
C ALA A 26 -4.37 -1.31 -21.19
N GLY A 27 -5.22 -1.46 -20.15
CA GLY A 27 -5.26 -2.67 -19.35
C GLY A 27 -4.80 -2.52 -17.91
N LEU A 28 -4.63 -1.31 -17.39
CA LEU A 28 -4.39 -1.09 -15.95
C LEU A 28 -5.58 -1.65 -15.14
N ASP A 29 -5.31 -2.41 -14.08
CA ASP A 29 -6.34 -3.11 -13.32
C ASP A 29 -6.67 -2.43 -11.99
N VAL A 30 -5.69 -1.80 -11.32
CA VAL A 30 -5.86 -1.22 -9.98
C VAL A 30 -5.17 0.14 -9.90
N VAL A 31 -5.79 1.09 -9.23
CA VAL A 31 -5.18 2.38 -8.88
C VAL A 31 -5.20 2.56 -7.38
N TRP A 32 -4.04 2.85 -6.79
CA TRP A 32 -3.88 3.15 -5.38
C TRP A 32 -3.81 4.65 -5.15
N ILE A 33 -4.59 5.16 -4.21
CA ILE A 33 -4.58 6.57 -3.79
C ILE A 33 -3.98 6.67 -2.41
N ALA A 34 -2.85 7.36 -2.29
CA ALA A 34 -2.18 7.58 -1.02
C ALA A 34 -2.83 8.72 -0.24
N GLU A 35 -2.86 8.58 1.10
CA GLU A 35 -3.23 9.65 2.02
C GLU A 35 -2.05 9.96 2.95
N ALA A 36 -1.61 11.21 2.94
CA ALA A 36 -0.61 11.75 3.86
C ALA A 36 -1.19 13.02 4.49
N TYR A 37 -0.37 13.99 4.81
CA TYR A 37 -0.80 15.34 5.23
C TYR A 37 -0.99 16.26 4.00
N SER A 38 -1.83 15.82 3.07
CA SER A 38 -2.22 16.51 1.83
C SER A 38 -3.74 16.40 1.65
N ALA A 39 -4.24 16.35 0.40
CA ALA A 39 -5.66 16.08 0.15
C ALA A 39 -6.06 14.69 0.66
N ASP A 40 -7.29 14.57 1.19
CA ASP A 40 -7.79 13.27 1.64
C ASP A 40 -7.99 12.30 0.47
N ALA A 41 -7.80 11.01 0.72
CA ALA A 41 -7.91 10.01 -0.33
C ALA A 41 -9.36 9.79 -0.79
N ILE A 42 -10.33 9.99 0.08
CA ILE A 42 -11.73 9.60 -0.17
C ILE A 42 -12.40 10.48 -1.20
N SER A 43 -12.17 11.80 -1.15
CA SER A 43 -12.65 12.73 -2.18
C SER A 43 -12.08 12.38 -3.56
N GLN A 44 -10.79 11.97 -3.59
CA GLN A 44 -10.11 11.55 -4.81
C GLN A 44 -10.65 10.21 -5.34
N VAL A 45 -10.95 9.24 -4.45
CA VAL A 45 -11.61 7.98 -4.80
C VAL A 45 -12.95 8.25 -5.48
N GLY A 46 -13.78 9.12 -4.89
CA GLY A 46 -15.09 9.46 -5.46
C GLY A 46 -14.99 10.08 -6.86
N TYR A 47 -14.04 11.00 -7.04
CA TYR A 47 -13.80 11.62 -8.33
C TYR A 47 -13.31 10.61 -9.38
N LEU A 48 -12.35 9.77 -9.02
CA LEU A 48 -11.80 8.74 -9.92
C LEU A 48 -12.87 7.68 -10.27
N ALA A 49 -13.71 7.29 -9.33
CA ALA A 49 -14.82 6.37 -9.56
C ALA A 49 -15.79 6.86 -10.63
N ALA A 50 -16.05 8.17 -10.67
CA ALA A 50 -16.91 8.80 -11.67
C ALA A 50 -16.23 8.93 -13.06
N LYS A 51 -14.90 8.87 -13.13
CA LYS A 51 -14.12 9.02 -14.38
C LYS A 51 -13.72 7.70 -15.01
N THR A 52 -13.80 6.61 -14.27
CA THR A 52 -13.37 5.26 -14.68
C THR A 52 -14.54 4.27 -14.61
N SER A 53 -14.41 3.14 -15.30
CA SER A 53 -15.50 2.15 -15.40
C SER A 53 -15.08 0.73 -14.99
N ARG A 54 -13.79 0.39 -15.05
CA ARG A 54 -13.30 -0.97 -14.87
C ARG A 54 -12.22 -1.08 -13.78
N VAL A 55 -11.31 -0.13 -13.74
CA VAL A 55 -10.19 -0.17 -12.80
C VAL A 55 -10.68 -0.20 -11.34
N GLU A 56 -10.12 -1.11 -10.56
CA GLU A 56 -10.31 -1.14 -9.11
C GLU A 56 -9.59 0.06 -8.47
N ILE A 57 -10.21 0.66 -7.47
CA ILE A 57 -9.71 1.87 -6.82
C ILE A 57 -9.44 1.56 -5.35
N GLY A 58 -8.18 1.58 -4.98
CA GLY A 58 -7.78 1.29 -3.60
C GLY A 58 -7.18 2.50 -2.90
N THR A 59 -7.28 2.53 -1.59
CA THR A 59 -6.46 3.44 -0.78
C THR A 59 -5.10 2.81 -0.51
N GLY A 60 -4.04 3.55 -0.69
CA GLY A 60 -2.67 3.06 -0.47
C GLY A 60 -1.83 4.03 0.37
N ILE A 61 -2.22 4.32 1.59
CA ILE A 61 -3.27 3.80 2.50
C ILE A 61 -4.06 4.95 3.14
N VAL A 62 -5.18 4.65 3.80
CA VAL A 62 -5.76 5.54 4.82
C VAL A 62 -5.33 5.06 6.21
N ASN A 63 -5.06 6.00 7.12
CA ASN A 63 -4.64 5.65 8.48
C ASN A 63 -5.82 5.37 9.41
N VAL A 64 -5.61 4.49 10.41
CA VAL A 64 -6.64 4.08 11.37
C VAL A 64 -6.82 5.05 12.54
N TYR A 65 -6.22 6.23 12.49
CA TYR A 65 -6.33 7.24 13.56
C TYR A 65 -7.17 8.45 13.16
N SER A 66 -7.30 8.73 11.86
CA SER A 66 -8.04 9.90 11.36
C SER A 66 -9.55 9.68 11.26
N ARG A 67 -10.02 8.43 11.34
CA ARG A 67 -11.44 8.05 11.27
C ARG A 67 -11.76 7.07 12.39
N THR A 68 -12.98 7.13 12.96
CA THR A 68 -13.46 6.07 13.86
C THR A 68 -13.65 4.76 13.09
N ALA A 69 -13.65 3.62 13.75
CA ALA A 69 -13.87 2.32 13.11
C ALA A 69 -15.22 2.26 12.36
N ALA A 70 -16.27 2.83 12.95
CA ALA A 70 -17.59 2.94 12.30
C ALA A 70 -17.55 3.83 11.06
N LEU A 71 -16.89 5.00 11.14
CA LEU A 71 -16.73 5.87 9.96
C LEU A 71 -15.86 5.21 8.90
N MET A 72 -14.81 4.47 9.26
CA MET A 72 -13.99 3.71 8.31
C MET A 72 -14.84 2.71 7.52
N ALA A 73 -15.69 1.95 8.20
CA ALA A 73 -16.60 1.02 7.54
C ALA A 73 -17.63 1.72 6.63
N MET A 74 -18.17 2.86 7.07
CA MET A 74 -19.08 3.69 6.27
C MET A 74 -18.36 4.27 5.04
N THR A 75 -17.14 4.75 5.22
CA THR A 75 -16.29 5.28 4.15
C THR A 75 -16.06 4.23 3.06
N ALA A 76 -15.63 3.03 3.46
CA ALA A 76 -15.38 1.96 2.51
C ALA A 76 -16.66 1.52 1.79
N ALA A 77 -17.77 1.37 2.51
CA ALA A 77 -19.07 1.05 1.91
C ALA A 77 -19.55 2.15 0.93
N GLY A 78 -19.33 3.43 1.26
CA GLY A 78 -19.65 4.55 0.38
C GLY A 78 -18.81 4.58 -0.88
N CYS A 79 -17.48 4.38 -0.75
CA CYS A 79 -16.57 4.28 -1.88
C CYS A 79 -16.90 3.08 -2.79
N ASP A 80 -17.24 1.95 -2.19
CA ASP A 80 -17.65 0.75 -2.93
C ASP A 80 -18.96 0.99 -3.68
N TYR A 81 -19.93 1.63 -3.04
CA TYR A 81 -21.21 2.00 -3.64
C TYR A 81 -21.03 2.92 -4.86
N VAL A 82 -20.30 4.03 -4.73
CA VAL A 82 -20.13 4.99 -5.84
C VAL A 82 -19.21 4.48 -6.95
N SER A 83 -18.36 3.50 -6.66
CA SER A 83 -17.51 2.84 -7.65
C SER A 83 -18.14 1.60 -8.30
N ASN A 84 -19.38 1.25 -7.96
CA ASN A 84 -20.05 0.02 -8.41
C ASN A 84 -19.24 -1.25 -8.09
N GLY A 85 -18.82 -1.41 -6.82
CA GLY A 85 -18.16 -2.61 -6.33
C GLY A 85 -16.68 -2.73 -6.71
N ARG A 86 -16.00 -1.62 -7.05
CA ARG A 86 -14.58 -1.59 -7.45
C ARG A 86 -13.64 -1.10 -6.35
N PHE A 87 -14.12 -0.87 -5.14
CA PHE A 87 -13.29 -0.31 -4.08
C PHE A 87 -12.47 -1.36 -3.34
N ILE A 88 -11.26 -0.99 -2.94
CA ILE A 88 -10.36 -1.75 -2.08
C ILE A 88 -9.95 -0.85 -0.90
N LEU A 89 -10.19 -1.32 0.33
CA LEU A 89 -9.79 -0.59 1.53
C LEU A 89 -8.35 -0.92 1.91
N GLY A 90 -7.42 -0.04 1.60
CA GLY A 90 -6.03 -0.16 2.07
C GLY A 90 -5.82 0.62 3.37
N LEU A 91 -5.38 -0.08 4.41
CA LEU A 91 -5.19 0.43 5.76
C LEU A 91 -3.71 0.48 6.16
N GLY A 92 -3.38 1.39 7.07
CA GLY A 92 -2.09 1.44 7.71
C GLY A 92 -2.11 2.24 9.02
N ALA A 93 -1.02 2.14 9.77
CA ALA A 93 -0.87 2.89 11.01
C ALA A 93 -0.32 4.31 10.80
N SER A 94 0.29 4.59 9.65
CA SER A 94 1.15 5.76 9.46
C SER A 94 2.30 5.78 10.48
N GLY A 95 2.88 6.93 10.78
CA GLY A 95 3.94 7.09 11.77
C GLY A 95 3.54 8.07 12.87
N PRO A 96 4.18 7.99 14.04
CA PRO A 96 3.86 8.87 15.18
C PRO A 96 4.03 10.36 14.82
N GLN A 97 4.98 10.69 13.96
CA GLN A 97 5.20 12.08 13.52
C GLN A 97 3.96 12.67 12.82
N VAL A 98 3.26 11.87 12.03
CA VAL A 98 2.05 12.29 11.34
C VAL A 98 0.85 12.23 12.28
N ILE A 99 0.70 11.15 13.02
CA ILE A 99 -0.49 10.95 13.86
C ILE A 99 -0.51 11.89 15.06
N GLU A 100 0.60 12.01 15.78
CA GLU A 100 0.70 12.90 16.94
C GLU A 100 0.96 14.35 16.51
N GLY A 101 1.85 14.55 15.53
CA GLY A 101 2.28 15.88 15.12
C GLY A 101 1.29 16.62 14.23
N PHE A 102 0.54 15.94 13.37
CA PHE A 102 -0.41 16.57 12.44
C PHE A 102 -1.88 16.33 12.83
N HIS A 103 -2.24 15.08 13.20
CA HIS A 103 -3.61 14.78 13.59
C HIS A 103 -3.91 15.04 15.07
N GLY A 104 -2.90 15.19 15.93
CA GLY A 104 -3.08 15.45 17.36
C GLY A 104 -3.70 14.28 18.13
N VAL A 105 -3.50 13.06 17.66
CA VAL A 105 -4.05 11.82 18.23
C VAL A 105 -2.91 10.97 18.80
N PRO A 106 -3.03 10.39 20.02
CA PRO A 106 -2.01 9.50 20.56
C PRO A 106 -1.75 8.28 19.66
N TYR A 107 -0.48 7.98 19.41
CA TYR A 107 -0.05 6.82 18.61
C TYR A 107 0.06 5.57 19.47
N GLU A 108 -1.07 4.96 19.79
CA GLU A 108 -1.15 3.83 20.70
C GLU A 108 -1.64 2.56 20.03
N LYS A 109 -1.03 1.42 20.36
CA LYS A 109 -1.42 0.07 19.96
C LYS A 109 -1.75 -0.05 18.44
N PRO A 110 -0.87 0.41 17.52
CA PRO A 110 -1.19 0.51 16.10
C PRO A 110 -1.64 -0.81 15.47
N MET A 111 -0.98 -1.92 15.78
CA MET A 111 -1.34 -3.23 15.24
C MET A 111 -2.70 -3.73 15.74
N GLN A 112 -2.96 -3.58 17.04
CA GLN A 112 -4.24 -3.97 17.63
C GLN A 112 -5.38 -3.12 17.05
N ARG A 113 -5.14 -1.82 16.91
CA ARG A 113 -6.11 -0.90 16.28
C ARG A 113 -6.46 -1.32 14.87
N ILE A 114 -5.49 -1.65 14.02
CA ILE A 114 -5.78 -2.09 12.64
C ILE A 114 -6.57 -3.40 12.65
N LYS A 115 -6.21 -4.39 13.46
CA LYS A 115 -6.98 -5.65 13.58
C LYS A 115 -8.43 -5.38 13.98
N GLU A 116 -8.65 -4.56 14.99
CA GLU A 116 -9.99 -4.20 15.46
C GLU A 116 -10.77 -3.40 14.39
N TYR A 117 -10.11 -2.57 13.58
CA TYR A 117 -10.74 -1.86 12.45
C TYR A 117 -11.14 -2.83 11.33
N ILE A 118 -10.32 -3.82 11.01
CA ILE A 118 -10.64 -4.87 10.03
C ILE A 118 -11.89 -5.64 10.51
N ASP A 119 -11.90 -6.08 11.76
CA ASP A 119 -13.02 -6.81 12.35
C ASP A 119 -14.29 -5.95 12.36
N ALA A 120 -14.19 -4.69 12.81
CA ALA A 120 -15.29 -3.75 12.83
C ALA A 120 -15.88 -3.52 11.43
N CYS A 121 -15.06 -3.32 10.41
CA CYS A 121 -15.51 -3.17 9.04
C CYS A 121 -16.30 -4.39 8.57
N ARG A 122 -15.74 -5.58 8.75
CA ARG A 122 -16.40 -6.83 8.35
C ARG A 122 -17.73 -7.07 9.11
N MET A 123 -17.75 -6.81 10.42
CA MET A 123 -18.99 -6.90 11.22
C MET A 123 -20.07 -5.92 10.74
N ILE A 124 -19.69 -4.66 10.49
CA ILE A 124 -20.62 -3.61 10.06
C ILE A 124 -21.18 -3.94 8.67
N TRP A 125 -20.38 -4.40 7.72
CA TRP A 125 -20.85 -4.72 6.36
C TRP A 125 -21.74 -5.95 6.31
N LYS A 126 -21.47 -6.99 7.11
CA LYS A 126 -22.34 -8.17 7.23
C LYS A 126 -23.71 -7.83 7.78
N ARG A 127 -23.83 -6.81 8.63
CA ARG A 127 -25.12 -6.35 9.23
C ARG A 127 -25.94 -7.45 9.92
N GLU A 128 -25.35 -8.51 10.37
CA GLU A 128 -26.06 -9.60 11.07
C GLU A 128 -26.72 -9.06 12.34
N GLN A 129 -26.00 -8.25 13.12
CA GLN A 129 -26.46 -7.62 14.35
C GLN A 129 -26.13 -6.12 14.37
N PRO A 130 -26.76 -5.32 15.26
CA PRO A 130 -26.27 -3.98 15.57
C PRO A 130 -24.80 -4.04 16.01
N PHE A 131 -23.98 -3.13 15.46
CA PHE A 131 -22.53 -3.16 15.71
C PHE A 131 -22.20 -2.91 17.18
N GLN A 132 -21.49 -3.85 17.78
CA GLN A 132 -20.93 -3.76 19.11
C GLN A 132 -19.53 -4.34 19.12
N MET A 133 -18.61 -3.67 19.80
CA MET A 133 -17.23 -4.15 19.97
C MET A 133 -16.70 -3.67 21.33
N ASN A 134 -16.10 -4.57 22.10
CA ASN A 134 -15.41 -4.26 23.34
C ASN A 134 -13.92 -4.62 23.19
N GLY A 135 -13.26 -3.93 22.25
CA GLY A 135 -11.83 -4.10 21.97
C GLY A 135 -10.94 -3.30 22.91
N GLN A 136 -9.64 -3.39 22.68
CA GLN A 136 -8.66 -2.60 23.43
C GLN A 136 -8.58 -1.14 22.94
N THR A 137 -8.90 -0.90 21.66
CA THR A 137 -8.82 0.41 21.00
C THR A 137 -10.17 0.85 20.42
N VAL A 138 -11.08 -0.07 20.18
CA VAL A 138 -12.43 0.19 19.68
C VAL A 138 -13.46 -0.30 20.70
N LYS A 139 -14.22 0.64 21.27
CA LYS A 139 -15.31 0.36 22.22
C LYS A 139 -16.59 1.00 21.69
N VAL A 140 -17.55 0.19 21.28
CA VAL A 140 -18.83 0.63 20.72
C VAL A 140 -19.95 -0.27 21.24
N PRO A 141 -21.01 0.27 21.86
CA PRO A 141 -21.16 1.67 22.28
C PRO A 141 -20.13 2.07 23.35
N LEU A 142 -20.04 3.35 23.65
CA LEU A 142 -19.18 3.83 24.74
C LEU A 142 -19.56 3.12 26.06
N PRO A 143 -18.54 2.75 26.89
CA PRO A 143 -18.78 2.16 28.19
C PRO A 143 -19.61 3.06 29.10
N ALA A 144 -20.31 2.45 30.04
CA ALA A 144 -21.10 3.18 31.03
C ALA A 144 -20.20 4.17 31.79
N GLY A 145 -20.65 5.41 31.92
CA GLY A 145 -19.89 6.50 32.55
C GLY A 145 -18.94 7.27 31.62
N GLU A 146 -18.74 6.80 30.39
CA GLU A 146 -17.98 7.51 29.35
C GLU A 146 -18.93 8.17 28.36
N GLY A 147 -19.52 9.31 28.69
CA GLY A 147 -20.47 10.06 27.83
C GLY A 147 -21.86 10.22 28.44
N THR A 148 -22.88 10.43 27.59
CA THR A 148 -24.27 10.75 28.03
C THR A 148 -25.05 9.53 28.56
N GLY A 149 -24.57 8.31 28.35
CA GLY A 149 -25.30 7.07 28.65
C GLY A 149 -26.45 6.75 27.66
N LEU A 150 -26.64 7.54 26.60
CA LEU A 150 -27.70 7.35 25.59
C LEU A 150 -27.26 6.55 24.38
N GLY A 151 -26.00 6.12 24.33
CA GLY A 151 -25.44 5.34 23.24
C GLY A 151 -26.11 3.97 23.12
N LYS A 152 -26.60 3.64 21.92
CA LYS A 152 -27.12 2.31 21.61
C LYS A 152 -26.47 1.76 20.34
N PRO A 153 -26.32 0.43 20.21
CA PRO A 153 -25.81 -0.19 19.00
C PRO A 153 -26.70 0.07 17.80
N LEU A 154 -26.08 0.35 16.65
CA LEU A 154 -26.78 0.63 15.40
C LEU A 154 -26.32 -0.29 14.29
N LYS A 155 -27.15 -0.52 13.29
CA LYS A 155 -26.79 -1.13 12.00
C LYS A 155 -26.55 -0.03 10.97
N ILE A 156 -25.55 -0.21 10.09
CA ILE A 156 -25.35 0.69 8.94
C ILE A 156 -26.63 0.73 8.08
N ILE A 157 -27.04 1.91 7.64
CA ILE A 157 -28.19 2.06 6.74
C ILE A 157 -27.72 1.73 5.31
N LYS A 158 -28.47 0.87 4.62
CA LYS A 158 -28.19 0.54 3.22
C LYS A 158 -28.67 1.68 2.30
N PRO A 159 -27.85 2.18 1.38
CA PRO A 159 -28.21 3.29 0.50
C PRO A 159 -29.00 2.84 -0.75
N GLY A 160 -29.93 1.90 -0.62
CA GLY A 160 -30.79 1.43 -1.73
C GLY A 160 -30.25 0.22 -2.50
N GLN A 161 -28.95 0.04 -2.58
CA GLN A 161 -28.28 -1.18 -3.06
C GLN A 161 -27.76 -2.02 -1.90
N GLU A 162 -27.45 -3.28 -2.14
CA GLU A 162 -26.74 -4.08 -1.14
C GLU A 162 -25.30 -3.60 -1.00
N ILE A 163 -24.88 -3.31 0.23
CA ILE A 163 -23.45 -3.09 0.54
C ILE A 163 -22.75 -4.44 0.37
N ARG A 164 -21.67 -4.45 -0.36
CA ARG A 164 -20.82 -5.63 -0.50
C ARG A 164 -20.24 -6.00 0.87
N THR A 165 -20.35 -7.25 1.27
CA THR A 165 -19.90 -7.73 2.59
C THR A 165 -18.46 -8.17 2.62
N ASP A 166 -17.84 -8.27 1.44
CA ASP A 166 -16.51 -8.77 1.16
C ASP A 166 -15.61 -7.73 0.48
N ILE A 167 -15.80 -6.43 0.81
CA ILE A 167 -14.89 -5.38 0.34
C ILE A 167 -13.47 -5.77 0.75
N PRO A 168 -12.52 -5.93 -0.21
CA PRO A 168 -11.18 -6.36 0.13
C PRO A 168 -10.46 -5.37 1.04
N ILE A 169 -9.82 -5.88 2.08
CA ILE A 169 -9.03 -5.08 3.02
C ILE A 169 -7.55 -5.42 2.87
N TRP A 170 -6.76 -4.43 2.47
CA TRP A 170 -5.32 -4.55 2.32
C TRP A 170 -4.59 -3.82 3.44
N TRP A 171 -3.47 -4.35 3.87
CA TRP A 171 -2.68 -3.75 4.94
C TRP A 171 -1.25 -3.45 4.49
N ALA A 172 -0.82 -2.20 4.63
CA ALA A 172 0.58 -1.81 4.46
C ALA A 172 1.32 -2.02 5.79
N SER A 173 2.08 -3.10 5.87
CA SER A 173 2.88 -3.46 7.02
C SER A 173 4.35 -3.67 6.62
N LEU A 174 5.26 -3.33 7.53
CA LEU A 174 6.69 -3.25 7.19
C LEU A 174 7.50 -4.42 7.72
N MET A 175 7.27 -4.90 8.95
CA MET A 175 8.11 -5.94 9.57
C MET A 175 7.44 -6.65 10.74
N GLY A 176 7.96 -7.84 11.05
CA GLY A 176 7.68 -8.57 12.28
C GLY A 176 6.20 -8.89 12.49
N LEU A 177 5.71 -8.65 13.70
CA LEU A 177 4.32 -8.97 14.08
C LEU A 177 3.27 -8.29 13.19
N SER A 178 3.57 -7.14 12.58
CA SER A 178 2.62 -6.49 11.68
C SER A 178 2.45 -7.26 10.36
N VAL A 179 3.52 -7.85 9.83
CA VAL A 179 3.46 -8.70 8.63
C VAL A 179 2.78 -10.03 8.94
N GLN A 180 3.06 -10.63 10.12
CA GLN A 180 2.33 -11.81 10.57
C GLN A 180 0.82 -11.54 10.65
N ALA A 181 0.43 -10.44 11.28
CA ALA A 181 -0.98 -10.05 11.39
C ALA A 181 -1.61 -9.76 10.02
N THR A 182 -0.90 -9.10 9.11
CA THR A 182 -1.36 -8.89 7.73
C THR A 182 -1.66 -10.22 7.04
N ALA A 183 -0.72 -11.16 7.09
CA ALA A 183 -0.88 -12.47 6.48
C ALA A 183 -2.02 -13.28 7.11
N GLU A 184 -2.27 -13.11 8.42
CA GLU A 184 -3.35 -13.76 9.18
C GLU A 184 -4.73 -13.24 8.76
N VAL A 185 -4.93 -11.89 8.73
CA VAL A 185 -6.30 -11.32 8.70
C VAL A 185 -6.62 -10.44 7.48
N ALA A 186 -5.65 -9.96 6.71
CA ALA A 186 -5.92 -9.09 5.57
C ALA A 186 -6.15 -9.88 4.28
N ASP A 187 -6.87 -9.28 3.32
CA ASP A 187 -7.04 -9.88 1.99
C ASP A 187 -5.81 -9.64 1.11
N GLY A 188 -5.07 -8.55 1.36
CA GLY A 188 -3.85 -8.23 0.64
C GLY A 188 -2.81 -7.49 1.49
N TRP A 189 -1.58 -7.47 0.97
CA TRP A 189 -0.42 -6.84 1.56
C TRP A 189 0.23 -5.86 0.61
N LEU A 190 0.59 -4.69 1.11
CA LEU A 190 1.30 -3.61 0.41
C LEU A 190 2.71 -3.45 1.01
N PRO A 191 3.69 -4.27 0.63
CA PRO A 191 5.09 -4.09 1.02
C PRO A 191 5.74 -2.90 0.30
N ILE A 192 6.89 -2.48 0.79
CA ILE A 192 7.78 -1.52 0.13
C ILE A 192 9.18 -2.15 -0.08
N PHE A 193 9.91 -1.70 -1.08
CA PHE A 193 11.25 -2.20 -1.42
C PHE A 193 11.30 -3.73 -1.58
N PHE A 194 10.31 -4.27 -2.28
CA PHE A 194 10.19 -5.72 -2.46
C PHE A 194 11.20 -6.21 -3.52
N ASP A 195 12.18 -6.98 -3.07
CA ASP A 195 13.10 -7.73 -3.91
C ASP A 195 12.57 -9.16 -4.05
N PRO A 196 12.11 -9.61 -5.23
CA PRO A 196 11.50 -10.92 -5.39
C PRO A 196 12.45 -12.09 -5.15
N GLU A 197 13.77 -11.90 -5.26
CA GLU A 197 14.76 -12.94 -4.96
C GLU A 197 15.15 -12.99 -3.49
N LYS A 198 15.11 -11.85 -2.78
CA LYS A 198 15.60 -11.72 -1.40
C LYS A 198 14.51 -11.46 -0.36
N PHE A 199 13.23 -11.31 -0.74
CA PHE A 199 12.15 -10.95 0.21
C PHE A 199 12.03 -11.91 1.39
N HIS A 200 12.37 -13.18 1.19
CA HIS A 200 12.38 -14.19 2.25
C HIS A 200 13.30 -13.82 3.42
N ASN A 201 14.42 -13.14 3.17
CA ASN A 201 15.36 -12.70 4.20
C ASN A 201 14.73 -11.67 5.15
N VAL A 202 13.75 -10.92 4.66
CA VAL A 202 13.08 -9.85 5.40
C VAL A 202 11.79 -10.35 6.04
N TRP A 203 10.95 -11.07 5.28
CA TRP A 203 9.56 -11.36 5.65
C TRP A 203 9.18 -12.84 5.62
N GLY A 204 10.02 -13.74 5.13
CA GLY A 204 9.67 -15.15 4.91
C GLY A 204 9.10 -15.84 6.15
N ASP A 205 9.79 -15.72 7.30
CA ASP A 205 9.33 -16.30 8.55
C ASP A 205 8.04 -15.65 9.08
N ASP A 206 7.91 -14.34 8.94
CA ASP A 206 6.74 -13.60 9.41
C ASP A 206 5.51 -13.95 8.56
N LEU A 207 5.63 -14.00 7.25
CA LEU A 207 4.58 -14.45 6.34
C LEU A 207 4.15 -15.89 6.66
N LYS A 208 5.12 -16.81 6.81
CA LYS A 208 4.83 -18.21 7.15
C LYS A 208 4.04 -18.33 8.45
N LYS A 209 4.43 -17.59 9.50
CA LYS A 209 3.73 -17.61 10.79
C LYS A 209 2.31 -17.05 10.71
N GLY A 210 2.10 -16.01 9.93
CA GLY A 210 0.79 -15.40 9.72
C GLY A 210 -0.12 -16.29 8.88
N LEU A 211 0.38 -16.82 7.77
CA LEU A 211 -0.35 -17.72 6.88
C LEU A 211 -0.79 -19.02 7.59
N ALA A 212 0.01 -19.51 8.53
CA ALA A 212 -0.36 -20.70 9.32
C ALA A 212 -1.58 -20.48 10.23
N LYS A 213 -1.93 -19.22 10.51
CA LYS A 213 -3.11 -18.83 11.34
C LYS A 213 -4.27 -18.29 10.49
N ARG A 214 -4.05 -18.13 9.19
CA ARG A 214 -5.02 -17.54 8.28
C ARG A 214 -6.25 -18.41 8.14
N ASP A 215 -7.44 -17.81 8.28
CA ASP A 215 -8.70 -18.47 7.98
C ASP A 215 -8.76 -18.84 6.50
N PRO A 216 -9.01 -20.12 6.15
CA PRO A 216 -9.09 -20.55 4.75
C PRO A 216 -10.14 -19.80 3.93
N SER A 217 -11.20 -19.28 4.54
CA SER A 217 -12.24 -18.47 3.87
C SER A 217 -11.72 -17.17 3.27
N LEU A 218 -10.59 -16.65 3.75
CA LEU A 218 -9.92 -15.46 3.19
C LEU A 218 -9.15 -15.77 1.89
N GLY A 219 -9.03 -17.04 1.50
CA GLY A 219 -8.26 -17.44 0.33
C GLY A 219 -6.78 -17.07 0.41
N GLN A 220 -6.13 -16.99 -0.75
CA GLN A 220 -4.71 -16.63 -0.84
C GLN A 220 -4.49 -15.15 -0.52
N LEU A 221 -3.46 -14.84 0.29
CA LEU A 221 -3.02 -13.47 0.50
C LEU A 221 -2.56 -12.86 -0.83
N GLN A 222 -3.18 -11.74 -1.22
CA GLN A 222 -2.74 -10.98 -2.39
C GLN A 222 -1.53 -10.11 -2.02
N ILE A 223 -0.58 -9.94 -2.94
CA ILE A 223 0.61 -9.10 -2.71
C ILE A 223 0.75 -8.12 -3.87
N SER A 224 0.80 -6.82 -3.54
CA SER A 224 1.09 -5.77 -4.53
C SER A 224 2.49 -5.23 -4.33
N ALA A 225 3.39 -5.55 -5.26
CA ALA A 225 4.78 -5.12 -5.23
C ALA A 225 5.29 -4.78 -6.62
N GLY A 226 6.35 -3.97 -6.69
CA GLY A 226 6.96 -3.50 -7.93
C GLY A 226 7.50 -2.09 -7.78
N GLY A 227 7.71 -1.40 -8.90
CA GLY A 227 8.32 -0.06 -8.89
C GLY A 227 8.23 0.64 -10.24
N MET A 228 9.28 1.40 -10.58
CA MET A 228 9.39 2.04 -11.89
C MET A 228 9.45 1.00 -13.01
N VAL A 229 8.88 1.34 -14.15
CA VAL A 229 8.92 0.51 -15.36
C VAL A 229 9.36 1.35 -16.55
N ALA A 230 10.38 0.87 -17.25
CA ALA A 230 10.77 1.40 -18.55
C ALA A 230 11.23 0.22 -19.45
N ILE A 231 10.63 0.09 -20.62
CA ILE A 231 10.85 -1.04 -21.53
C ILE A 231 11.40 -0.50 -22.85
N ASP A 232 12.67 -0.73 -23.12
CA ASP A 232 13.30 -0.39 -24.40
C ASP A 232 14.57 -1.22 -24.59
N GLU A 233 14.84 -1.68 -25.79
CA GLU A 233 16.00 -2.53 -26.11
C GLU A 233 17.34 -1.81 -25.90
N SER A 234 17.38 -0.49 -25.89
CA SER A 234 18.57 0.33 -25.60
C SER A 234 18.86 0.49 -24.10
N LEU A 235 17.93 0.13 -23.21
CA LEU A 235 18.08 0.26 -21.76
C LEU A 235 18.94 -0.86 -21.18
N THR A 236 20.26 -0.77 -21.44
CA THR A 236 21.28 -1.66 -20.92
C THR A 236 22.46 -0.85 -20.34
N GLY A 237 23.20 -1.42 -19.40
CA GLY A 237 24.37 -0.77 -18.80
C GLY A 237 24.08 0.64 -18.26
N ASP A 238 24.84 1.64 -18.73
CA ASP A 238 24.71 3.03 -18.25
C ASP A 238 23.35 3.66 -18.57
N ALA A 239 22.70 3.29 -19.68
CA ALA A 239 21.37 3.81 -20.01
C ALA A 239 20.31 3.30 -19.04
N GLN A 240 20.32 2.03 -18.70
CA GLN A 240 19.48 1.43 -17.67
C GLN A 240 19.71 2.10 -16.31
N LYS A 241 20.98 2.22 -15.91
CA LYS A 241 21.39 2.82 -14.63
C LYS A 241 20.87 4.25 -14.48
N LYS A 242 20.94 5.07 -15.52
CA LYS A 242 20.42 6.46 -15.50
C LYS A 242 18.93 6.51 -15.16
N ILE A 243 18.13 5.58 -15.68
CA ILE A 243 16.70 5.52 -15.36
C ILE A 243 16.50 5.03 -13.91
N LEU A 244 17.22 4.00 -13.49
CA LEU A 244 17.16 3.48 -12.13
C LEU A 244 17.56 4.52 -11.08
N ASP A 245 18.51 5.40 -11.40
CA ASP A 245 18.97 6.45 -10.48
C ASP A 245 17.86 7.45 -10.09
N PHE A 246 16.75 7.56 -10.86
CA PHE A 246 15.58 8.36 -10.47
C PHE A 246 14.89 7.83 -9.20
N ALA A 247 15.04 6.56 -8.85
CA ALA A 247 14.46 6.00 -7.62
C ALA A 247 15.29 6.32 -6.37
N ARG A 248 16.60 6.63 -6.52
CA ARG A 248 17.52 6.79 -5.40
C ARG A 248 17.14 7.88 -4.39
N PRO A 249 16.70 9.11 -4.79
CA PRO A 249 16.33 10.14 -3.83
C PRO A 249 15.18 9.70 -2.92
N ASN A 250 14.17 9.02 -3.48
CA ASN A 250 13.05 8.49 -2.71
C ASN A 250 13.51 7.36 -1.77
N ALA A 251 14.33 6.42 -2.25
CA ALA A 251 14.89 5.37 -1.41
C ALA A 251 15.73 5.93 -0.26
N ALA A 252 16.57 6.95 -0.51
CA ALA A 252 17.36 7.62 0.51
C ALA A 252 16.49 8.32 1.57
N LEU A 253 15.38 8.96 1.16
CA LEU A 253 14.40 9.53 2.09
C LEU A 253 13.86 8.47 3.06
N TYR A 254 13.46 7.32 2.55
CA TYR A 254 12.90 6.25 3.38
C TYR A 254 13.97 5.60 4.26
N ILE A 255 15.10 5.19 3.68
CA ILE A 255 16.18 4.49 4.41
C ILE A 255 16.85 5.44 5.42
N GLY A 256 17.00 6.72 5.08
CA GLY A 256 17.70 7.71 5.89
C GLY A 256 16.82 8.55 6.81
N GLY A 257 15.66 9.00 6.32
CA GLY A 257 14.88 10.08 6.95
C GLY A 257 13.52 9.70 7.55
N MET A 258 12.98 8.51 7.23
CA MET A 258 11.63 8.11 7.67
C MET A 258 11.66 7.38 9.02
N GLY A 259 11.84 8.14 10.11
CA GLY A 259 11.86 7.63 11.48
C GLY A 259 13.05 8.16 12.28
N ALA A 260 13.08 7.86 13.58
CA ALA A 260 14.24 8.15 14.42
C ALA A 260 15.40 7.21 14.05
N ARG A 261 16.64 7.62 14.36
CA ARG A 261 17.87 6.86 14.02
C ARG A 261 17.75 5.37 14.40
N ASP A 262 17.23 5.08 15.58
CA ASP A 262 17.13 3.73 16.12
C ASP A 262 15.78 3.03 15.83
N LYS A 263 14.86 3.69 15.12
CA LYS A 263 13.50 3.21 14.86
C LYS A 263 13.05 3.46 13.42
N ASN A 264 13.95 3.28 12.46
CA ASN A 264 13.63 3.34 11.04
C ASN A 264 13.47 1.93 10.48
N PHE A 265 12.23 1.51 10.23
CA PHE A 265 11.91 0.19 9.69
C PHE A 265 12.43 0.00 8.26
N TYR A 266 12.47 1.05 7.45
CA TYR A 266 12.99 0.98 6.06
C TYR A 266 14.50 0.75 6.04
N ASN A 267 15.23 1.38 6.97
CA ASN A 267 16.64 1.11 7.20
C ASN A 267 16.87 -0.35 7.60
N SER A 268 16.02 -0.87 8.48
CA SER A 268 16.06 -2.28 8.91
C SER A 268 15.78 -3.26 7.76
N ILE A 269 14.89 -2.93 6.83
CA ILE A 269 14.66 -3.73 5.60
C ILE A 269 15.94 -3.78 4.76
N CYS A 270 16.57 -2.63 4.51
CA CYS A 270 17.81 -2.53 3.76
C CYS A 270 18.94 -3.39 4.38
N LYS A 271 19.09 -3.34 5.71
CA LYS A 271 20.03 -4.19 6.46
C LYS A 271 19.73 -5.68 6.28
N LYS A 272 18.47 -6.09 6.39
CA LYS A 272 18.08 -7.51 6.23
C LYS A 272 18.29 -8.03 4.81
N TYR A 273 18.31 -7.17 3.82
CA TYR A 273 18.73 -7.53 2.46
C TYR A 273 20.24 -7.73 2.31
N GLY A 274 21.03 -7.48 3.38
CA GLY A 274 22.49 -7.64 3.39
C GLY A 274 23.26 -6.35 3.11
N TYR A 275 22.58 -5.19 3.07
CA TYR A 275 23.20 -3.88 2.80
C TYR A 275 23.38 -3.08 4.11
N GLU A 276 23.94 -3.68 5.16
CA GLU A 276 24.02 -3.04 6.48
C GLU A 276 24.91 -1.79 6.47
N LYS A 277 26.06 -1.86 5.79
CA LYS A 277 27.00 -0.73 5.70
C LYS A 277 26.37 0.46 4.96
N GLU A 278 25.78 0.19 3.82
CA GLU A 278 25.13 1.18 2.98
C GLU A 278 23.91 1.79 3.69
N ALA A 279 23.13 0.99 4.42
CA ALA A 279 21.98 1.47 5.18
C ALA A 279 22.38 2.46 6.28
N ILE A 280 23.51 2.22 6.96
CA ILE A 280 24.08 3.13 7.96
C ILE A 280 24.56 4.41 7.27
N GLU A 281 25.35 4.29 6.21
CA GLU A 281 25.89 5.42 5.46
C GLU A 281 24.79 6.33 4.90
N VAL A 282 23.75 5.75 4.27
CA VAL A 282 22.58 6.50 3.77
C VAL A 282 21.91 7.27 4.89
N GLN A 283 21.72 6.64 6.07
CA GLN A 283 21.07 7.30 7.20
C GLN A 283 21.93 8.43 7.76
N ASP A 284 23.22 8.23 7.94
CA ASP A 284 24.13 9.24 8.45
C ASP A 284 24.19 10.46 7.53
N LEU A 285 24.40 10.24 6.24
CA LEU A 285 24.44 11.31 5.24
C LEU A 285 23.11 12.07 5.16
N TYR A 286 21.98 11.32 5.20
CA TYR A 286 20.65 11.95 5.11
C TYR A 286 20.33 12.84 6.30
N LEU A 287 20.65 12.37 7.52
CA LEU A 287 20.42 13.12 8.77
C LEU A 287 21.38 14.32 8.90
N ASP A 288 22.57 14.24 8.31
CA ASP A 288 23.51 15.35 8.17
C ASP A 288 23.08 16.40 7.11
N GLY A 289 21.95 16.19 6.43
CA GLY A 289 21.46 17.08 5.37
C GLY A 289 22.07 16.85 3.99
N LYS A 290 23.00 15.89 3.85
CA LYS A 290 23.70 15.55 2.60
C LYS A 290 22.85 14.62 1.72
N LYS A 291 21.67 15.09 1.34
CA LYS A 291 20.63 14.25 0.69
C LYS A 291 21.06 13.67 -0.66
N GLU A 292 21.84 14.40 -1.45
CA GLU A 292 22.36 13.92 -2.74
C GLU A 292 23.41 12.82 -2.56
N GLU A 293 24.29 12.97 -1.56
CA GLU A 293 25.27 11.94 -1.22
C GLU A 293 24.59 10.69 -0.68
N ALA A 294 23.59 10.86 0.19
CA ALA A 294 22.76 9.77 0.68
C ALA A 294 22.06 9.00 -0.47
N ALA A 295 21.54 9.71 -1.47
CA ALA A 295 20.94 9.09 -2.65
C ALA A 295 21.97 8.25 -3.45
N LYS A 296 23.20 8.74 -3.59
CA LYS A 296 24.28 8.01 -4.27
C LYS A 296 24.71 6.75 -3.49
N ALA A 297 24.65 6.79 -2.17
CA ALA A 297 25.01 5.67 -1.28
C ALA A 297 23.96 4.54 -1.26
N VAL A 298 22.74 4.75 -1.77
CA VAL A 298 21.73 3.69 -1.84
C VAL A 298 22.25 2.53 -2.70
N PRO A 299 22.13 1.24 -2.26
CA PRO A 299 22.60 0.09 -3.02
C PRO A 299 21.97 0.00 -4.42
N GLY A 300 22.83 -0.03 -5.46
CA GLY A 300 22.35 -0.10 -6.85
C GLY A 300 21.54 -1.36 -7.14
N GLU A 301 21.99 -2.50 -6.62
CA GLU A 301 21.29 -3.78 -6.78
C GLU A 301 19.88 -3.75 -6.15
N MET A 302 19.71 -3.14 -4.97
CA MET A 302 18.40 -2.98 -4.34
C MET A 302 17.44 -2.18 -5.21
N ILE A 303 17.94 -1.12 -5.86
CA ILE A 303 17.15 -0.31 -6.80
C ILE A 303 16.81 -1.13 -8.04
N GLU A 304 17.77 -1.83 -8.62
CA GLU A 304 17.56 -2.65 -9.82
C GLU A 304 16.54 -3.75 -9.57
N LYS A 305 16.67 -4.50 -8.48
CA LYS A 305 15.80 -5.64 -8.16
C LYS A 305 14.35 -5.26 -7.82
N SER A 306 14.14 -4.07 -7.28
CA SER A 306 12.80 -3.55 -6.95
C SER A 306 12.11 -2.79 -8.10
N ASN A 307 12.73 -2.70 -9.29
CA ASN A 307 12.20 -1.99 -10.45
C ASN A 307 12.29 -2.86 -11.72
N LEU A 308 11.58 -2.46 -12.76
CA LEU A 308 11.50 -3.16 -14.05
C LEU A 308 11.97 -2.24 -15.18
N VAL A 309 13.27 -2.06 -15.29
CA VAL A 309 13.89 -1.17 -16.29
C VAL A 309 14.84 -1.99 -17.15
N GLY A 310 14.62 -2.04 -18.46
CA GLY A 310 15.50 -2.79 -19.36
C GLY A 310 14.82 -3.28 -20.65
N PRO A 311 15.55 -4.11 -21.43
CA PRO A 311 15.02 -4.76 -22.62
C PRO A 311 13.83 -5.69 -22.32
N LYS A 312 12.95 -5.93 -23.31
CA LYS A 312 11.75 -6.78 -23.18
C LYS A 312 12.06 -8.18 -22.60
N GLY A 313 13.18 -8.77 -23.01
CA GLY A 313 13.65 -10.07 -22.48
C GLY A 313 13.93 -10.03 -20.97
N TYR A 314 14.68 -9.03 -20.51
CA TYR A 314 14.95 -8.81 -19.08
C TYR A 314 13.67 -8.58 -18.29
N ILE A 315 12.76 -7.74 -18.82
CA ILE A 315 11.46 -7.49 -18.16
C ILE A 315 10.67 -8.80 -17.98
N LYS A 316 10.66 -9.68 -18.99
CA LYS A 316 10.00 -10.99 -18.89
C LYS A 316 10.57 -11.86 -17.77
N GLU A 317 11.89 -11.87 -17.59
CA GLU A 317 12.56 -12.57 -16.48
C GLU A 317 12.17 -11.96 -15.12
N ARG A 318 12.14 -10.63 -15.02
CA ARG A 318 11.70 -9.95 -13.79
C ARG A 318 10.25 -10.27 -13.46
N LEU A 319 9.35 -10.26 -14.43
CA LEU A 319 7.93 -10.64 -14.24
C LEU A 319 7.79 -12.07 -13.71
N ALA A 320 8.60 -13.00 -14.22
CA ALA A 320 8.63 -14.38 -13.72
C ALA A 320 9.07 -14.43 -12.26
N ALA A 321 10.14 -13.71 -11.89
CA ALA A 321 10.63 -13.64 -10.51
C ALA A 321 9.56 -13.06 -9.54
N TYR A 322 8.87 -11.96 -9.91
CA TYR A 322 7.79 -11.43 -9.10
C TYR A 322 6.63 -12.42 -8.95
N LYS A 323 6.26 -13.13 -10.01
CA LYS A 323 5.20 -14.14 -9.99
C LYS A 323 5.59 -15.34 -9.09
N GLU A 324 6.83 -15.82 -9.17
CA GLU A 324 7.37 -16.89 -8.32
C GLU A 324 7.42 -16.48 -6.85
N ALA A 325 7.74 -15.22 -6.57
CA ALA A 325 7.70 -14.64 -5.23
C ALA A 325 6.26 -14.45 -4.67
N GLY A 326 5.22 -14.82 -5.42
CA GLY A 326 3.83 -14.77 -4.99
C GLY A 326 3.15 -13.41 -5.21
N VAL A 327 3.75 -12.50 -5.97
CA VAL A 327 3.12 -11.21 -6.32
C VAL A 327 1.96 -11.44 -7.25
N THR A 328 0.77 -11.01 -6.84
CA THR A 328 -0.48 -11.15 -7.58
C THR A 328 -0.89 -9.87 -8.30
N VAL A 329 -0.42 -8.73 -7.80
CA VAL A 329 -0.64 -7.40 -8.35
C VAL A 329 0.71 -6.71 -8.51
N LEU A 330 1.16 -6.52 -9.75
CA LEU A 330 2.41 -5.82 -10.02
C LEU A 330 2.17 -4.29 -9.95
N SER A 331 2.82 -3.64 -9.01
CA SER A 331 2.83 -2.18 -8.94
C SER A 331 3.77 -1.62 -9.98
N VAL A 332 3.26 -0.77 -10.87
CA VAL A 332 4.01 -0.20 -11.98
C VAL A 332 3.93 1.32 -11.98
N ASN A 333 5.06 1.97 -12.16
CA ASN A 333 5.14 3.41 -12.38
C ASN A 333 5.88 3.65 -13.70
N PRO A 334 5.16 3.77 -14.83
CA PRO A 334 5.79 3.95 -16.14
C PRO A 334 6.62 5.23 -16.19
N VAL A 335 7.90 5.08 -16.55
CA VAL A 335 8.85 6.16 -16.77
C VAL A 335 9.14 6.26 -18.27
N GLY A 336 9.01 7.45 -18.82
CA GLY A 336 9.19 7.69 -20.25
C GLY A 336 7.95 8.28 -20.92
N PRO A 337 8.01 8.54 -22.22
CA PRO A 337 6.98 9.31 -22.93
C PRO A 337 5.69 8.52 -23.18
N ASP A 338 5.75 7.20 -23.29
CA ASP A 338 4.62 6.36 -23.68
C ASP A 338 4.23 5.34 -22.60
N ALA A 339 3.49 5.83 -21.62
CA ALA A 339 2.98 4.98 -20.55
C ALA A 339 1.91 3.97 -21.02
N VAL A 340 1.12 4.32 -22.03
CA VAL A 340 0.09 3.44 -22.61
C VAL A 340 0.76 2.20 -23.19
N LYS A 341 1.73 2.39 -24.08
CA LYS A 341 2.49 1.29 -24.67
C LYS A 341 3.20 0.44 -23.63
N THR A 342 3.70 1.05 -22.56
CA THR A 342 4.34 0.31 -21.45
C THR A 342 3.34 -0.64 -20.79
N ILE A 343 2.11 -0.19 -20.48
CA ILE A 343 1.05 -1.03 -19.90
C ILE A 343 0.64 -2.14 -20.86
N GLU A 344 0.41 -1.82 -22.14
CA GLU A 344 0.07 -2.81 -23.17
C GLU A 344 1.16 -3.90 -23.28
N THR A 345 2.43 -3.49 -23.35
CA THR A 345 3.56 -4.43 -23.40
C THR A 345 3.63 -5.33 -22.16
N LEU A 346 3.40 -4.77 -20.97
CA LEU A 346 3.35 -5.57 -19.75
C LEU A 346 2.20 -6.58 -19.77
N LYS A 347 1.02 -6.18 -20.27
CA LYS A 347 -0.12 -7.10 -20.43
C LYS A 347 0.19 -8.25 -21.39
N GLU A 348 0.83 -7.97 -22.51
CA GLU A 348 1.31 -9.00 -23.45
C GLU A 348 2.29 -9.99 -22.77
N LEU A 349 3.20 -9.49 -21.92
CA LEU A 349 4.22 -10.31 -21.26
C LEU A 349 3.67 -11.15 -20.11
N ILE A 350 2.59 -10.70 -19.48
CA ILE A 350 1.94 -11.40 -18.35
C ILE A 350 1.02 -12.53 -18.87
N GLY A 351 0.43 -12.38 -20.04
CA GLY A 351 -0.48 -13.35 -20.68
C GLY A 351 -1.90 -13.16 -20.23
#